data_567ac40d5de59941d78983159549fb1f
#
_entry.id   567ac40d5de59941d78983159549fb1f
#
_cell.length_a   1.000
_cell.length_b   1.000
_cell.length_c   1.000
_cell.angle_alpha   90.00
_cell.angle_beta   90.00
_cell.angle_gamma   90.00
#
_symmetry.space_group_name_H-M   'P 1'
#
loop_
_entity.id
_entity.type
_entity.pdbx_description
1 polymer ?
#
loop_
_entity_poly.entity_id
_entity_poly.type
_entity_poly.pdbx_seq_one_letter_code
_entity_poly.pdbx_strand_id
1 'polypeptide(L)'
;MRTTFAEATVDSVVAGMEADGYAVVEALLGLDEVAAIRADLADVLARTPTGRNDFEGFATQRVYALFAKTRAFDGPAIHPLVLGVVDRVLEHHQLSAPVAIQIGPGEQAQVLHRDDSIYPLTRPHPDVVVNTMWCFDDFTAANGATRLVPGSHHRDEEPDESETIVAEMPAGSVVFYLGSLWHGGGANRTDRPRLGVILEYVSAWLRPQENHLLAVPREVVATLPPRLQELLGYNIYPPFVGYVDGRHPRRVLGLDP
;
A
#
# COMPACT_ATOMS: atom_id res chain seq x y z
N MET A 1 -10.97 11.53 -7.43
CA MET A 1 -12.25 11.61 -6.68
C MET A 1 -12.01 11.65 -5.17
N ARG A 2 -12.88 12.33 -4.38
CA ARG A 2 -12.83 12.34 -2.89
C ARG A 2 -14.24 12.08 -2.35
N THR A 3 -14.36 11.20 -1.37
CA THR A 3 -15.63 10.84 -0.73
C THR A 3 -15.40 10.46 0.74
N THR A 4 -16.43 10.51 1.58
CA THR A 4 -16.39 9.98 2.95
C THR A 4 -16.63 8.47 2.94
N PHE A 5 -16.15 7.74 3.96
CA PHE A 5 -16.39 6.29 4.05
C PHE A 5 -17.89 5.95 4.04
N ALA A 6 -18.72 6.76 4.68
CA ALA A 6 -20.18 6.54 4.73
C ALA A 6 -20.85 6.56 3.34
N GLU A 7 -20.22 7.20 2.35
CA GLU A 7 -20.73 7.36 0.98
C GLU A 7 -19.94 6.53 -0.04
N ALA A 8 -18.76 6.02 0.36
CA ALA A 8 -17.87 5.26 -0.53
C ALA A 8 -18.46 3.88 -0.85
N THR A 9 -18.47 3.55 -2.13
CA THR A 9 -18.76 2.20 -2.62
C THR A 9 -17.58 1.70 -3.45
N VAL A 10 -17.47 0.38 -3.63
CA VAL A 10 -16.45 -0.19 -4.53
C VAL A 10 -16.53 0.45 -5.91
N ASP A 11 -17.75 0.56 -6.48
CA ASP A 11 -17.95 1.13 -7.81
C ASP A 11 -17.52 2.60 -7.89
N SER A 12 -17.81 3.42 -6.86
CA SER A 12 -17.41 4.83 -6.86
C SER A 12 -15.90 5.02 -6.76
N VAL A 13 -15.21 4.18 -5.94
CA VAL A 13 -13.76 4.23 -5.81
C VAL A 13 -13.08 3.77 -7.11
N VAL A 14 -13.53 2.66 -7.70
CA VAL A 14 -13.01 2.15 -8.98
C VAL A 14 -13.22 3.18 -10.10
N ALA A 15 -14.41 3.78 -10.22
CA ALA A 15 -14.66 4.83 -11.20
C ALA A 15 -13.72 6.04 -11.05
N GLY A 16 -13.39 6.44 -9.81
CA GLY A 16 -12.40 7.49 -9.57
C GLY A 16 -10.98 7.07 -9.98
N MET A 17 -10.60 5.81 -9.73
CA MET A 17 -9.30 5.28 -10.16
C MET A 17 -9.22 5.16 -11.69
N GLU A 18 -10.29 4.73 -12.36
CA GLU A 18 -10.34 4.68 -13.84
C GLU A 18 -10.22 6.07 -14.47
N ALA A 19 -10.89 7.08 -13.90
CA ALA A 19 -10.90 8.43 -14.44
C ALA A 19 -9.59 9.20 -14.20
N ASP A 20 -9.12 9.19 -12.95
CA ASP A 20 -8.03 10.06 -12.48
C ASP A 20 -6.76 9.27 -12.09
N GLY A 21 -6.83 7.93 -12.03
CA GLY A 21 -5.79 7.04 -11.52
C GLY A 21 -5.81 6.89 -10.00
N TYR A 22 -6.68 7.60 -9.28
CA TYR A 22 -6.77 7.57 -7.82
C TYR A 22 -8.16 7.92 -7.28
N ALA A 23 -8.40 7.53 -6.02
CA ALA A 23 -9.56 7.95 -5.23
C ALA A 23 -9.20 8.10 -3.76
N VAL A 24 -9.73 9.10 -3.08
CA VAL A 24 -9.56 9.32 -1.62
C VAL A 24 -10.85 8.95 -0.92
N VAL A 25 -10.73 8.11 0.12
CA VAL A 25 -11.83 7.78 1.04
C VAL A 25 -11.45 8.29 2.42
N GLU A 26 -12.20 9.27 2.92
CA GLU A 26 -11.95 9.87 4.23
C GLU A 26 -12.58 9.04 5.35
N ALA A 27 -11.90 9.01 6.50
CA ALA A 27 -12.36 8.38 7.74
C ALA A 27 -12.74 6.89 7.59
N LEU A 28 -11.93 6.12 6.84
CA LEU A 28 -12.12 4.67 6.71
C LEU A 28 -11.79 3.95 8.03
N LEU A 29 -10.86 4.49 8.82
CA LEU A 29 -10.58 4.08 10.19
C LEU A 29 -11.05 5.17 11.17
N GLY A 30 -11.58 4.74 12.30
CA GLY A 30 -11.89 5.63 13.41
C GLY A 30 -10.62 6.16 14.08
N LEU A 31 -10.71 7.34 14.72
CA LEU A 31 -9.55 7.94 15.40
C LEU A 31 -8.99 7.08 16.55
N ASP A 32 -9.83 6.29 17.20
CA ASP A 32 -9.39 5.34 18.24
C ASP A 32 -8.55 4.20 17.64
N GLU A 33 -8.91 3.70 16.45
CA GLU A 33 -8.13 2.71 15.71
C GLU A 33 -6.81 3.30 15.25
N VAL A 34 -6.83 4.53 14.72
CA VAL A 34 -5.61 5.27 14.35
C VAL A 34 -4.67 5.39 15.54
N ALA A 35 -5.19 5.78 16.71
CA ALA A 35 -4.39 5.92 17.93
C ALA A 35 -3.80 4.57 18.38
N ALA A 36 -4.59 3.49 18.33
CA ALA A 36 -4.14 2.15 18.70
C ALA A 36 -3.02 1.64 17.76
N ILE A 37 -3.19 1.81 16.44
CA ILE A 37 -2.18 1.41 15.45
C ILE A 37 -0.88 2.21 15.62
N ARG A 38 -0.97 3.52 15.85
CA ARG A 38 0.19 4.36 16.14
C ARG A 38 0.95 3.91 17.38
N ALA A 39 0.22 3.57 18.46
CA ALA A 39 0.82 3.06 19.70
C ALA A 39 1.54 1.72 19.47
N ASP A 40 0.95 0.81 18.71
CA ASP A 40 1.54 -0.50 18.36
C ASP A 40 2.83 -0.35 17.53
N LEU A 41 2.87 0.63 16.62
CA LEU A 41 4.04 0.90 15.79
C LEU A 41 5.16 1.67 16.51
N ALA A 42 4.89 2.32 17.63
CA ALA A 42 5.85 3.24 18.27
C ALA A 42 7.20 2.58 18.59
N ASP A 43 7.17 1.40 19.21
CA ASP A 43 8.38 0.65 19.56
C ASP A 43 9.12 0.10 18.34
N VAL A 44 8.40 -0.23 17.27
CA VAL A 44 8.98 -0.69 16.01
C VAL A 44 9.70 0.46 15.32
N LEU A 45 9.05 1.61 15.21
CA LEU A 45 9.60 2.84 14.63
C LEU A 45 10.83 3.32 15.42
N ALA A 46 10.78 3.31 16.75
CA ALA A 46 11.91 3.72 17.58
C ALA A 46 13.20 2.92 17.33
N ARG A 47 13.08 1.70 16.81
CA ARG A 47 14.22 0.82 16.46
C ARG A 47 14.52 0.74 14.97
N THR A 48 13.71 1.39 14.13
CA THR A 48 13.88 1.38 12.68
C THR A 48 14.83 2.50 12.27
N PRO A 49 15.95 2.19 11.58
CA PRO A 49 16.85 3.23 11.07
C PRO A 49 16.19 4.03 9.95
N THR A 50 16.73 5.21 9.68
CA THR A 50 16.36 6.00 8.51
C THR A 50 16.89 5.38 7.21
N GLY A 51 16.35 5.79 6.07
CA GLY A 51 16.74 5.31 4.76
C GLY A 51 18.17 5.67 4.37
N ARG A 52 18.66 5.05 3.29
CA ARG A 52 20.08 5.04 2.89
C ARG A 52 20.32 5.70 1.54
N ASN A 53 19.28 6.12 0.87
CA ASN A 53 19.34 6.72 -0.46
C ASN A 53 18.16 7.68 -0.66
N ASP A 54 18.17 8.42 -1.76
CA ASP A 54 17.15 9.43 -2.07
C ASP A 54 15.73 8.84 -2.20
N PHE A 55 15.60 7.57 -2.63
CA PHE A 55 14.30 6.92 -2.74
C PHE A 55 13.73 6.51 -1.37
N GLU A 56 14.58 5.96 -0.49
CA GLU A 56 14.18 5.61 0.87
C GLU A 56 13.94 6.84 1.74
N GLY A 57 14.69 7.92 1.51
CA GLY A 57 14.69 9.17 2.27
C GLY A 57 15.61 9.12 3.49
N PHE A 58 16.56 10.07 3.60
CA PHE A 58 17.58 10.06 4.66
C PHE A 58 17.03 10.43 6.05
N ALA A 59 15.89 11.12 6.10
CA ALA A 59 15.15 11.40 7.34
C ALA A 59 13.85 10.59 7.44
N THR A 60 13.69 9.56 6.62
CA THR A 60 12.49 8.72 6.55
C THR A 60 12.76 7.34 7.10
N GLN A 61 11.90 6.84 7.98
CA GLN A 61 11.94 5.46 8.48
C GLN A 61 10.94 4.60 7.69
N ARG A 62 11.37 3.39 7.28
CA ARG A 62 10.53 2.43 6.57
C ARG A 62 10.52 1.10 7.31
N VAL A 63 9.37 0.70 7.84
CA VAL A 63 9.17 -0.59 8.50
C VAL A 63 8.77 -1.61 7.45
N TYR A 64 9.74 -2.38 6.98
CA TYR A 64 9.54 -3.57 6.13
C TYR A 64 9.15 -4.79 6.98
N ALA A 65 8.76 -5.88 6.34
CA ALA A 65 8.27 -7.09 6.99
C ALA A 65 7.17 -6.79 8.02
N LEU A 66 6.20 -5.96 7.62
CA LEU A 66 5.22 -5.37 8.51
C LEU A 66 4.45 -6.43 9.31
N PHE A 67 3.95 -7.48 8.64
CA PHE A 67 3.18 -8.56 9.26
C PHE A 67 3.99 -9.52 10.14
N ALA A 68 5.32 -9.43 10.13
CA ALA A 68 6.19 -10.11 11.09
C ALA A 68 6.38 -9.31 12.39
N LYS A 69 6.05 -8.02 12.37
CA LYS A 69 6.37 -7.05 13.45
C LYS A 69 5.15 -6.55 14.20
N THR A 70 3.99 -6.55 13.56
CA THR A 70 2.73 -6.06 14.13
C THR A 70 1.53 -6.79 13.55
N ARG A 71 0.43 -6.84 14.32
CA ARG A 71 -0.89 -7.35 13.91
C ARG A 71 -1.88 -6.21 13.62
N ALA A 72 -1.43 -4.96 13.78
CA ALA A 72 -2.29 -3.78 13.65
C ALA A 72 -2.89 -3.60 12.24
N PHE A 73 -2.26 -4.21 11.23
CA PHE A 73 -2.70 -4.12 9.83
C PHE A 73 -3.44 -5.34 9.32
N ASP A 74 -3.73 -6.33 10.17
CA ASP A 74 -4.53 -7.49 9.77
C ASP A 74 -5.91 -7.06 9.24
N GLY A 75 -6.60 -6.18 9.97
CA GLY A 75 -7.90 -5.63 9.57
C GLY A 75 -7.83 -4.72 8.34
N PRO A 76 -6.99 -3.68 8.32
CA PRO A 76 -6.81 -2.81 7.16
C PRO A 76 -6.49 -3.56 5.87
N ALA A 77 -5.62 -4.59 5.91
CA ALA A 77 -5.21 -5.35 4.71
C ALA A 77 -6.34 -6.21 4.11
N ILE A 78 -7.34 -6.57 4.89
CA ILE A 78 -8.51 -7.35 4.44
C ILE A 78 -9.82 -6.57 4.60
N HIS A 79 -9.74 -5.25 4.71
CA HIS A 79 -10.94 -4.42 4.85
C HIS A 79 -11.88 -4.62 3.64
N PRO A 80 -13.20 -4.84 3.83
CA PRO A 80 -14.12 -5.20 2.74
C PRO A 80 -14.11 -4.23 1.56
N LEU A 81 -14.07 -2.91 1.81
CA LEU A 81 -13.98 -1.91 0.74
C LEU A 81 -12.66 -2.05 -0.03
N VAL A 82 -11.54 -2.24 0.69
CA VAL A 82 -10.22 -2.40 0.05
C VAL A 82 -10.20 -3.63 -0.83
N LEU A 83 -10.57 -4.80 -0.28
CA LEU A 83 -10.58 -6.03 -1.08
C LEU A 83 -11.55 -5.94 -2.25
N GLY A 84 -12.74 -5.35 -2.07
CA GLY A 84 -13.69 -5.17 -3.16
C GLY A 84 -13.14 -4.32 -4.31
N VAL A 85 -12.37 -3.27 -4.02
CA VAL A 85 -11.70 -2.44 -5.04
C VAL A 85 -10.58 -3.24 -5.71
N VAL A 86 -9.72 -3.89 -4.92
CA VAL A 86 -8.58 -4.66 -5.44
C VAL A 86 -9.05 -5.88 -6.25
N ASP A 87 -10.08 -6.60 -5.80
CA ASP A 87 -10.71 -7.70 -6.56
C ASP A 87 -11.24 -7.22 -7.93
N ARG A 88 -11.82 -6.02 -7.99
CA ARG A 88 -12.36 -5.45 -9.24
C ARG A 88 -11.27 -5.10 -10.25
N VAL A 89 -10.11 -4.59 -9.76
CA VAL A 89 -9.02 -4.13 -10.63
C VAL A 89 -8.05 -5.27 -10.99
N LEU A 90 -7.71 -6.13 -10.03
CA LEU A 90 -6.65 -7.14 -10.19
C LEU A 90 -7.17 -8.57 -10.30
N GLU A 91 -8.45 -8.84 -10.05
CA GLU A 91 -9.06 -10.17 -9.94
C GLU A 91 -8.36 -11.04 -8.88
N HIS A 92 -7.31 -11.78 -9.26
CA HIS A 92 -6.47 -12.55 -8.36
C HIS A 92 -5.24 -11.75 -7.94
N HIS A 93 -5.12 -11.47 -6.65
CA HIS A 93 -4.08 -10.57 -6.13
C HIS A 93 -3.45 -11.09 -4.83
N GLN A 94 -2.31 -10.50 -4.51
CA GLN A 94 -1.57 -10.69 -3.27
C GLN A 94 -0.93 -9.37 -2.83
N LEU A 95 -0.49 -9.28 -1.56
CA LEU A 95 0.32 -8.16 -1.08
C LEU A 95 1.72 -8.18 -1.71
N SER A 96 2.25 -7.00 -2.02
CA SER A 96 3.59 -6.82 -2.58
C SER A 96 4.51 -6.08 -1.61
N ALA A 97 4.18 -4.84 -1.26
CA ALA A 97 5.01 -3.99 -0.39
C ALA A 97 4.18 -3.35 0.73
N PRO A 98 3.85 -4.10 1.81
CA PRO A 98 3.25 -3.53 3.00
C PRO A 98 4.33 -2.84 3.85
N VAL A 99 4.37 -1.51 3.83
CA VAL A 99 5.42 -0.73 4.49
C VAL A 99 4.84 0.43 5.30
N ALA A 100 5.22 0.53 6.58
CA ALA A 100 4.97 1.75 7.35
C ALA A 100 6.09 2.76 7.09
N ILE A 101 5.70 4.00 6.74
CA ILE A 101 6.60 5.06 6.27
C ILE A 101 6.42 6.28 7.15
N GLN A 102 7.42 6.59 7.97
CA GLN A 102 7.45 7.79 8.77
C GLN A 102 8.43 8.79 8.18
N ILE A 103 7.90 9.84 7.54
CA ILE A 103 8.70 10.92 6.94
C ILE A 103 9.07 11.91 8.03
N GLY A 104 10.36 12.01 8.35
CA GLY A 104 10.87 12.92 9.37
C GLY A 104 10.97 14.37 8.90
N PRO A 105 11.18 15.32 9.85
CA PRO A 105 11.40 16.72 9.54
C PRO A 105 12.58 16.95 8.59
N GLY A 106 12.38 17.83 7.60
CA GLY A 106 13.41 18.18 6.63
C GLY A 106 13.59 17.20 5.47
N GLU A 107 12.82 16.08 5.42
CA GLU A 107 12.89 15.15 4.29
C GLU A 107 12.48 15.79 2.99
N GLN A 108 13.23 15.51 1.94
CA GLN A 108 12.95 16.02 0.61
C GLN A 108 11.82 15.24 -0.07
N ALA A 109 11.20 15.84 -1.08
CA ALA A 109 10.22 15.14 -1.88
C ALA A 109 10.87 13.99 -2.66
N GLN A 110 10.18 12.86 -2.71
CA GLN A 110 10.57 11.72 -3.54
C GLN A 110 10.47 12.07 -5.03
N VAL A 111 11.34 11.54 -5.85
CA VAL A 111 11.19 11.63 -7.32
C VAL A 111 9.87 10.96 -7.72
N LEU A 112 9.18 11.53 -8.69
CA LEU A 112 7.98 10.92 -9.26
C LEU A 112 8.32 9.58 -9.88
N HIS A 113 7.50 8.59 -9.64
CA HIS A 113 7.68 7.23 -10.14
C HIS A 113 6.34 6.52 -10.32
N ARG A 114 6.40 5.35 -10.95
CA ARG A 114 5.30 4.39 -11.10
C ARG A 114 5.72 3.08 -10.46
N ASP A 115 4.89 2.50 -9.61
CA ASP A 115 5.24 1.26 -8.91
C ASP A 115 5.27 0.05 -9.84
N ASP A 116 4.46 0.04 -10.90
CA ASP A 116 4.47 -1.04 -11.89
C ASP A 116 5.69 -1.05 -12.81
N SER A 117 6.48 0.05 -12.84
CA SER A 117 7.69 0.16 -13.69
C SER A 117 8.82 -0.81 -13.34
N ILE A 118 8.78 -1.40 -12.15
CA ILE A 118 9.74 -2.43 -11.72
C ILE A 118 9.50 -3.78 -12.44
N TYR A 119 8.31 -3.98 -12.99
CA TYR A 119 7.97 -5.19 -13.73
C TYR A 119 8.27 -5.02 -15.22
N PRO A 120 8.86 -6.01 -15.90
CA PRO A 120 9.25 -5.90 -17.31
C PRO A 120 8.03 -6.06 -18.24
N LEU A 121 7.02 -5.22 -18.03
CA LEU A 121 5.80 -5.19 -18.82
C LEU A 121 5.86 -4.08 -19.85
N THR A 122 5.51 -4.40 -21.09
CA THR A 122 5.45 -3.39 -22.17
C THR A 122 4.12 -2.63 -22.07
N ARG A 123 4.19 -1.30 -22.07
CA ARG A 123 2.99 -0.46 -22.10
C ARG A 123 2.41 -0.37 -23.52
N PRO A 124 1.07 -0.23 -23.66
CA PRO A 124 0.09 -0.32 -22.57
C PRO A 124 -0.11 -1.78 -22.10
N HIS A 125 -0.34 -1.97 -20.81
CA HIS A 125 -0.71 -3.25 -20.20
C HIS A 125 -1.85 -3.04 -19.21
N PRO A 126 -2.63 -4.08 -18.86
CA PRO A 126 -3.63 -3.99 -17.78
C PRO A 126 -2.98 -3.56 -16.47
N ASP A 127 -3.77 -2.94 -15.58
CA ASP A 127 -3.29 -2.62 -14.24
C ASP A 127 -2.91 -3.90 -13.48
N VAL A 128 -1.71 -3.89 -12.91
CA VAL A 128 -1.14 -5.02 -12.18
C VAL A 128 -0.77 -4.67 -10.74
N VAL A 129 -0.88 -3.40 -10.38
CA VAL A 129 -0.58 -2.86 -9.04
C VAL A 129 -1.70 -1.93 -8.61
N VAL A 130 -2.21 -2.12 -7.39
CA VAL A 130 -3.12 -1.21 -6.69
C VAL A 130 -2.53 -0.88 -5.34
N ASN A 131 -2.44 0.40 -5.06
CA ASN A 131 -1.93 0.93 -3.80
C ASN A 131 -3.05 1.43 -2.90
N THR A 132 -2.88 1.25 -1.59
CA THR A 132 -3.66 1.92 -0.56
C THR A 132 -2.70 2.61 0.39
N MET A 133 -2.63 3.95 0.35
CA MET A 133 -1.84 4.73 1.29
C MET A 133 -2.75 5.22 2.41
N TRP A 134 -2.56 4.67 3.59
CA TRP A 134 -3.30 4.98 4.81
C TRP A 134 -2.62 6.10 5.59
N CYS A 135 -3.36 7.09 6.04
CA CYS A 135 -2.79 8.20 6.83
C CYS A 135 -3.09 8.03 8.33
N PHE A 136 -2.03 8.08 9.12
CA PHE A 136 -2.07 8.00 10.58
C PHE A 136 -1.79 9.36 11.26
N ASP A 137 -1.46 10.36 10.47
CA ASP A 137 -1.48 11.79 10.78
C ASP A 137 -2.32 12.48 9.71
N ASP A 138 -2.78 13.71 9.93
CA ASP A 138 -3.35 14.50 8.85
C ASP A 138 -2.27 14.69 7.77
N PHE A 139 -2.58 14.29 6.54
CA PHE A 139 -1.69 14.52 5.40
C PHE A 139 -1.94 15.91 4.84
N THR A 140 -0.89 16.72 4.78
CA THR A 140 -0.92 18.11 4.28
C THR A 140 0.23 18.34 3.30
N ALA A 141 0.12 19.38 2.49
CA ALA A 141 1.20 19.79 1.60
C ALA A 141 2.50 20.15 2.34
N ALA A 142 2.40 20.51 3.63
CA ALA A 142 3.55 20.90 4.43
C ALA A 142 4.31 19.71 5.01
N ASN A 143 3.62 18.56 5.31
CA ASN A 143 4.22 17.44 6.04
C ASN A 143 4.53 16.20 5.18
N GLY A 144 4.57 16.36 3.86
CA GLY A 144 4.96 15.27 2.97
C GLY A 144 3.81 14.35 2.56
N ALA A 145 2.58 14.86 2.44
CA ALA A 145 1.48 14.13 1.84
C ALA A 145 1.84 13.62 0.44
N THR A 146 1.24 12.50 0.03
CA THR A 146 1.49 11.89 -1.28
C THR A 146 1.14 12.86 -2.40
N ARG A 147 2.05 13.04 -3.35
CA ARG A 147 1.85 13.78 -4.58
C ARG A 147 1.40 12.81 -5.66
N LEU A 148 0.39 13.19 -6.42
CA LEU A 148 -0.21 12.40 -7.48
C LEU A 148 -0.28 13.24 -8.75
N VAL A 149 -0.17 12.62 -9.92
CA VAL A 149 -0.39 13.26 -11.22
C VAL A 149 -1.66 12.70 -11.84
N PRO A 150 -2.82 13.37 -11.69
CA PRO A 150 -4.10 12.84 -12.17
C PRO A 150 -4.09 12.52 -13.67
N GLY A 151 -4.67 11.37 -14.04
CA GLY A 151 -4.76 10.94 -15.43
C GLY A 151 -3.45 10.43 -16.06
N SER A 152 -2.33 10.47 -15.34
CA SER A 152 -1.01 10.06 -15.87
C SER A 152 -0.87 8.55 -16.11
N HIS A 153 -1.78 7.73 -15.57
CA HIS A 153 -1.84 6.29 -15.83
C HIS A 153 -2.21 5.95 -17.28
N HIS A 154 -2.81 6.90 -18.02
CA HIS A 154 -3.19 6.74 -19.42
C HIS A 154 -2.11 7.15 -20.43
N ARG A 155 -0.97 7.68 -19.99
CA ARG A 155 0.08 8.20 -20.88
C ARG A 155 1.45 7.66 -20.49
N ASP A 156 2.36 7.62 -21.46
CA ASP A 156 3.71 7.09 -21.24
C ASP A 156 4.72 8.18 -20.87
N GLU A 157 4.45 9.44 -21.24
CA GLU A 157 5.34 10.56 -20.99
C GLU A 157 5.52 10.81 -19.49
N GLU A 158 6.76 11.11 -19.10
CA GLU A 158 7.07 11.57 -17.76
C GLU A 158 6.44 12.96 -17.53
N PRO A 159 5.69 13.15 -16.43
CA PRO A 159 5.03 14.41 -16.17
C PRO A 159 6.00 15.47 -15.65
N ASP A 160 5.64 16.74 -15.84
CA ASP A 160 6.28 17.83 -15.13
C ASP A 160 5.83 17.87 -13.66
N GLU A 161 6.72 18.26 -12.75
CA GLU A 161 6.43 18.41 -11.32
C GLU A 161 5.24 19.36 -11.04
N SER A 162 4.99 20.34 -11.91
CA SER A 162 3.86 21.27 -11.79
C SER A 162 2.48 20.64 -12.03
N GLU A 163 2.44 19.43 -12.60
CA GLU A 163 1.20 18.68 -12.83
C GLU A 163 0.72 17.93 -11.57
N THR A 164 1.55 17.94 -10.52
CA THR A 164 1.21 17.23 -9.29
C THR A 164 0.12 17.94 -8.49
N ILE A 165 -0.76 17.14 -7.92
CA ILE A 165 -1.62 17.55 -6.81
C ILE A 165 -1.14 16.87 -5.52
N VAL A 166 -1.56 17.40 -4.38
CA VAL A 166 -1.27 16.82 -3.07
C VAL A 166 -2.53 16.11 -2.55
N ALA A 167 -2.38 14.86 -2.15
CA ALA A 167 -3.46 14.10 -1.51
C ALA A 167 -3.57 14.50 -0.03
N GLU A 168 -4.06 15.71 0.23
CA GLU A 168 -4.36 16.15 1.59
C GLU A 168 -5.59 15.43 2.11
N MET A 169 -5.50 14.84 3.32
CA MET A 169 -6.60 14.06 3.91
C MET A 169 -6.43 13.95 5.42
N PRO A 170 -7.54 13.92 6.21
CA PRO A 170 -7.48 13.74 7.66
C PRO A 170 -7.00 12.34 8.05
N ALA A 171 -6.45 12.21 9.25
CA ALA A 171 -6.05 10.92 9.82
C ALA A 171 -7.21 9.90 9.79
N GLY A 172 -6.89 8.63 9.52
CA GLY A 172 -7.86 7.56 9.31
C GLY A 172 -8.36 7.42 7.87
N SER A 173 -7.95 8.31 6.96
CA SER A 173 -8.29 8.23 5.55
C SER A 173 -7.33 7.33 4.77
N VAL A 174 -7.74 6.95 3.56
CA VAL A 174 -6.93 6.18 2.62
C VAL A 174 -7.04 6.76 1.22
N VAL A 175 -5.93 6.86 0.51
CA VAL A 175 -5.92 7.09 -0.92
C VAL A 175 -5.61 5.78 -1.65
N PHE A 176 -6.52 5.40 -2.55
CA PHE A 176 -6.33 4.33 -3.53
C PHE A 176 -5.70 4.91 -4.78
N TYR A 177 -4.71 4.26 -5.36
CA TYR A 177 -4.16 4.66 -6.65
C TYR A 177 -3.56 3.48 -7.41
N LEU A 178 -3.60 3.58 -8.73
CA LEU A 178 -3.03 2.59 -9.64
C LEU A 178 -1.50 2.66 -9.60
N GLY A 179 -0.81 1.52 -9.68
CA GLY A 179 0.65 1.48 -9.78
C GLY A 179 1.18 2.13 -11.05
N SER A 180 0.33 2.26 -12.07
CA SER A 180 0.60 2.97 -13.32
C SER A 180 0.52 4.50 -13.19
N LEU A 181 -0.02 5.04 -12.10
CA LEU A 181 -0.10 6.47 -11.84
C LEU A 181 1.26 7.03 -11.40
N TRP A 182 1.70 8.13 -12.00
CA TRP A 182 2.86 8.85 -11.52
C TRP A 182 2.58 9.50 -10.15
N HIS A 183 3.44 9.19 -9.19
CA HIS A 183 3.28 9.67 -7.81
C HIS A 183 4.61 9.74 -7.07
N GLY A 184 4.59 10.27 -5.84
CA GLY A 184 5.75 10.30 -4.95
C GLY A 184 5.40 10.90 -3.59
N GLY A 185 6.23 10.66 -2.59
CA GLY A 185 6.12 11.33 -1.29
C GLY A 185 6.42 12.82 -1.42
N GLY A 186 5.68 13.66 -0.70
CA GLY A 186 5.99 15.08 -0.59
C GLY A 186 7.13 15.35 0.38
N ALA A 187 7.70 16.57 0.34
CA ALA A 187 8.68 17.02 1.33
C ALA A 187 8.02 17.30 2.68
N ASN A 188 8.65 16.89 3.78
CA ASN A 188 8.22 17.29 5.11
C ASN A 188 8.95 18.57 5.55
N ARG A 189 8.26 19.70 5.48
CA ARG A 189 8.76 21.02 5.88
C ARG A 189 8.34 21.41 7.30
N THR A 190 7.72 20.49 8.04
CA THR A 190 7.28 20.69 9.43
C THR A 190 8.36 20.23 10.41
N ASP A 191 8.16 20.51 11.68
CA ASP A 191 9.01 20.07 12.79
C ASP A 191 8.62 18.71 13.39
N ARG A 192 7.63 18.03 12.79
CA ARG A 192 7.08 16.75 13.25
C ARG A 192 7.17 15.68 12.18
N PRO A 193 7.38 14.41 12.56
CA PRO A 193 7.28 13.30 11.61
C PRO A 193 5.83 13.08 11.19
N ARG A 194 5.63 12.52 9.99
CA ARG A 194 4.34 12.12 9.44
C ARG A 194 4.33 10.63 9.14
N LEU A 195 3.39 9.89 9.74
CA LEU A 195 3.23 8.46 9.56
C LEU A 195 2.14 8.15 8.53
N GLY A 196 2.50 7.37 7.52
CA GLY A 196 1.59 6.70 6.59
C GLY A 196 1.97 5.24 6.44
N VAL A 197 1.04 4.43 5.98
CA VAL A 197 1.29 3.02 5.68
C VAL A 197 0.77 2.69 4.30
N ILE A 198 1.64 2.20 3.44
CA ILE A 198 1.25 1.65 2.17
C ILE A 198 0.96 0.16 2.32
N LEU A 199 -0.17 -0.28 1.79
CA LEU A 199 -0.46 -1.68 1.52
C LEU A 199 -0.62 -1.78 0.00
N GLU A 200 0.43 -2.24 -0.65
CA GLU A 200 0.48 -2.45 -2.09
C GLU A 200 0.01 -3.86 -2.42
N TYR A 201 -0.91 -3.96 -3.38
CA TYR A 201 -1.42 -5.22 -3.92
C TYR A 201 -0.97 -5.36 -5.37
N VAL A 202 -0.62 -6.58 -5.75
CA VAL A 202 -0.24 -6.91 -7.14
C VAL A 202 -1.00 -8.13 -7.64
N SER A 203 -1.11 -8.26 -8.96
CA SER A 203 -1.60 -9.51 -9.57
C SER A 203 -0.84 -10.72 -9.03
N ALA A 204 -1.55 -11.75 -8.59
CA ALA A 204 -0.96 -12.88 -7.86
C ALA A 204 0.01 -13.75 -8.67
N TRP A 205 0.11 -13.54 -9.99
CA TRP A 205 1.11 -14.19 -10.85
C TRP A 205 2.44 -13.43 -10.91
N LEU A 206 2.51 -12.20 -10.39
CA LEU A 206 3.74 -11.42 -10.24
C LEU A 206 4.50 -11.82 -8.96
N ARG A 207 5.81 -11.70 -9.01
CA ARG A 207 6.60 -11.79 -7.79
C ARG A 207 6.42 -10.51 -6.96
N PRO A 208 6.01 -10.59 -5.68
CA PRO A 208 5.89 -9.41 -4.83
C PRO A 208 7.25 -8.78 -4.55
N GLN A 209 7.29 -7.48 -4.29
CA GLN A 209 8.54 -6.76 -3.95
C GLN A 209 9.14 -7.30 -2.66
N GLU A 210 8.33 -7.52 -1.62
CA GLU A 210 8.78 -8.18 -0.40
C GLU A 210 8.48 -9.68 -0.45
N ASN A 211 9.47 -10.51 -0.19
CA ASN A 211 9.30 -11.96 -0.12
C ASN A 211 8.69 -12.37 1.22
N HIS A 212 7.37 -12.30 1.32
CA HIS A 212 6.63 -12.60 2.55
C HIS A 212 6.81 -14.02 3.07
N LEU A 213 7.04 -14.99 2.17
CA LEU A 213 7.30 -16.38 2.56
C LEU A 213 8.60 -16.56 3.36
N LEU A 214 9.55 -15.63 3.21
CA LEU A 214 10.79 -15.57 3.98
C LEU A 214 10.75 -14.54 5.11
N ALA A 215 10.05 -13.41 4.90
CA ALA A 215 10.03 -12.30 5.83
C ALA A 215 9.12 -12.54 7.03
N VAL A 216 8.01 -13.28 6.86
CA VAL A 216 7.03 -13.54 7.92
C VAL A 216 7.16 -14.99 8.39
N PRO A 217 7.49 -15.25 9.68
CA PRO A 217 7.61 -16.61 10.21
C PRO A 217 6.31 -17.41 10.01
N ARG A 218 6.44 -18.69 9.66
CA ARG A 218 5.28 -19.57 9.38
C ARG A 218 4.31 -19.68 10.55
N GLU A 219 4.85 -19.73 11.76
CA GLU A 219 4.07 -19.74 13.00
C GLU A 219 3.23 -18.47 13.19
N VAL A 220 3.71 -17.32 12.72
CA VAL A 220 2.95 -16.08 12.69
C VAL A 220 1.85 -16.19 11.63
N VAL A 221 2.21 -16.59 10.40
CA VAL A 221 1.25 -16.73 9.29
C VAL A 221 0.11 -17.69 9.67
N ALA A 222 0.39 -18.80 10.35
CA ALA A 222 -0.62 -19.76 10.78
C ALA A 222 -1.69 -19.17 11.71
N THR A 223 -1.40 -18.05 12.38
CA THR A 223 -2.34 -17.33 13.27
C THR A 223 -3.13 -16.21 12.59
N LEU A 224 -2.78 -15.88 11.33
CA LEU A 224 -3.44 -14.81 10.58
C LEU A 224 -4.80 -15.28 10.04
N PRO A 225 -5.73 -14.34 9.77
CA PRO A 225 -6.95 -14.66 9.03
C PRO A 225 -6.65 -15.37 7.70
N PRO A 226 -7.46 -16.35 7.27
CA PRO A 226 -7.21 -17.11 6.03
C PRO A 226 -6.95 -16.23 4.80
N ARG A 227 -7.74 -15.16 4.63
CA ARG A 227 -7.55 -14.23 3.50
C ARG A 227 -6.20 -13.53 3.55
N LEU A 228 -5.71 -13.16 4.73
CA LEU A 228 -4.39 -12.55 4.87
C LEU A 228 -3.25 -13.54 4.62
N GLN A 229 -3.42 -14.82 4.97
CA GLN A 229 -2.47 -15.87 4.58
C GLN A 229 -2.36 -15.97 3.06
N GLU A 230 -3.49 -15.94 2.34
CA GLU A 230 -3.51 -15.93 0.88
C GLU A 230 -2.78 -14.71 0.31
N LEU A 231 -3.05 -13.53 0.86
CA LEU A 231 -2.39 -12.29 0.45
C LEU A 231 -0.88 -12.29 0.68
N LEU A 232 -0.38 -13.06 1.65
CA LEU A 232 1.06 -13.24 1.90
C LEU A 232 1.70 -14.36 1.05
N GLY A 233 1.00 -14.83 0.02
CA GLY A 233 1.52 -15.81 -0.95
C GLY A 233 1.16 -17.26 -0.64
N TYR A 234 0.36 -17.56 0.41
CA TYR A 234 -0.15 -18.91 0.65
C TYR A 234 -1.44 -19.13 -0.16
N ASN A 235 -1.36 -18.86 -1.46
CA ASN A 235 -2.44 -18.97 -2.43
C ASN A 235 -2.00 -19.74 -3.68
N ILE A 236 -2.95 -20.04 -4.55
CA ILE A 236 -2.71 -20.51 -5.92
C ILE A 236 -3.36 -19.54 -6.89
N TYR A 237 -2.55 -18.93 -7.77
CA TYR A 237 -3.11 -18.25 -8.93
C TYR A 237 -3.57 -19.34 -9.95
N PRO A 238 -4.84 -19.29 -10.37
CA PRO A 238 -5.37 -20.32 -11.25
C PRO A 238 -4.61 -20.44 -12.58
N PRO A 239 -4.45 -21.67 -13.13
CA PRO A 239 -4.90 -22.92 -12.52
C PRO A 239 -3.91 -23.53 -11.52
N PHE A 240 -2.59 -23.19 -11.55
CA PHE A 240 -1.57 -23.95 -10.82
C PHE A 240 -0.38 -23.13 -10.29
N VAL A 241 -0.35 -21.81 -10.46
CA VAL A 241 0.84 -21.02 -10.05
C VAL A 241 0.87 -20.84 -8.54
N GLY A 242 1.98 -21.24 -7.90
CA GLY A 242 2.19 -21.07 -6.45
C GLY A 242 2.01 -22.34 -5.61
N TYR A 243 1.81 -23.52 -6.23
CA TYR A 243 1.71 -24.78 -5.49
C TYR A 243 3.04 -25.15 -4.80
N VAL A 244 2.95 -25.93 -3.73
CA VAL A 244 4.07 -26.52 -3.00
C VAL A 244 3.92 -28.04 -3.02
N ASP A 245 4.88 -28.74 -3.60
CA ASP A 245 4.86 -30.22 -3.73
C ASP A 245 3.51 -30.73 -4.28
N GLY A 246 3.01 -30.10 -5.33
CA GLY A 246 1.74 -30.46 -5.98
C GLY A 246 0.48 -30.16 -5.15
N ARG A 247 0.59 -29.38 -4.06
CA ARG A 247 -0.51 -29.11 -3.12
C ARG A 247 -0.69 -27.62 -2.88
N HIS A 248 -1.85 -27.25 -2.34
CA HIS A 248 -2.11 -25.88 -1.91
C HIS A 248 -1.11 -25.45 -0.82
N PRO A 249 -0.49 -24.26 -0.90
CA PRO A 249 0.58 -23.83 0.01
C PRO A 249 0.14 -23.72 1.48
N ARG A 250 -1.15 -23.50 1.79
CA ARG A 250 -1.64 -23.49 3.20
C ARG A 250 -1.39 -24.81 3.93
N ARG A 251 -1.23 -25.93 3.22
CA ARG A 251 -0.89 -27.21 3.86
C ARG A 251 0.48 -27.22 4.54
N VAL A 252 1.43 -26.35 4.13
CA VAL A 252 2.70 -26.20 4.85
C VAL A 252 2.54 -25.50 6.21
N LEU A 253 1.39 -24.85 6.45
CA LEU A 253 1.02 -24.28 7.74
C LEU A 253 0.30 -25.29 8.64
N GLY A 254 0.05 -26.53 8.17
CA GLY A 254 -0.78 -27.51 8.86
C GLY A 254 -2.27 -27.19 8.82
N LEU A 255 -2.71 -26.34 7.88
CA LEU A 255 -4.08 -25.90 7.71
C LEU A 255 -4.70 -26.48 6.44
N ASP A 256 -6.03 -26.67 6.45
CA ASP A 256 -6.77 -27.01 5.23
C ASP A 256 -6.85 -25.79 4.29
N PRO A 257 -6.93 -26.04 2.98
CA PRO A 257 -7.04 -25.01 1.94
C PRO A 257 -8.30 -24.18 2.07
#